data_4f1d08e4c7f3cd3a564a74b8b13e760a
#
_entry.id   4f1d08e4c7f3cd3a564a74b8b13e760a
#
_cell.length_a   1.000
_cell.length_b   1.000
_cell.length_c   1.000
_cell.angle_alpha   90.00
_cell.angle_beta   90.00
_cell.angle_gamma   90.00
#
_symmetry.space_group_name_H-M   'P 1'
#
loop_
_entity.id
_entity.type
_entity.pdbx_description
1 polymer ?
#
loop_
_entity_poly.entity_id
_entity_poly.type
_entity_poly.pdbx_seq_one_letter_code
_entity_poly.pdbx_strand_id
1 'polypeptide(L)'
;MECITIKDVARVCGVGVSTVSTAINNHPDINPETKEMIMQVIKENNYVPNNSARNLKRSDARAIAILIKGISNPFFNSMIKVFEEEIQKKKYSLVLQHVDAWQDETEVALELEKEKRLRGIIFLGGIASHSQEQLKKIPVPFVLSTVSLLGKEYKNDYSFVSVDDVKESCRMTEHLISQGHEKIALLCSYKEDVSIGALRLTGYKKALEAHNIPVDERRIRHMDPELDSYSMESGYRMTKARSEEHTSELQ
;
A
#
# COMPACT_ATOMS: atom_id res chain seq x y z
N MET A 1 -36.01 -8.62 -0.70
CA MET A 1 -35.97 -9.00 -2.13
C MET A 1 -34.98 -10.14 -2.28
N GLU A 2 -35.42 -11.31 -2.72
CA GLU A 2 -34.48 -12.40 -3.01
C GLU A 2 -33.65 -12.03 -4.23
N CYS A 3 -32.32 -12.10 -4.10
CA CYS A 3 -31.41 -11.86 -5.22
C CYS A 3 -31.53 -13.02 -6.20
N ILE A 4 -31.92 -12.71 -7.44
CA ILE A 4 -31.96 -13.71 -8.52
C ILE A 4 -30.56 -14.28 -8.76
N THR A 5 -30.48 -15.61 -8.95
CA THR A 5 -29.22 -16.32 -9.18
C THR A 5 -29.09 -16.74 -10.65
N ILE A 6 -27.89 -17.14 -11.08
CA ILE A 6 -27.66 -17.70 -12.44
C ILE A 6 -28.55 -18.91 -12.73
N LYS A 7 -28.90 -19.69 -11.69
CA LYS A 7 -29.81 -20.83 -11.83
C LYS A 7 -31.23 -20.39 -12.13
N ASP A 8 -31.65 -19.26 -11.58
CA ASP A 8 -32.98 -18.71 -11.82
C ASP A 8 -33.06 -18.11 -13.22
N VAL A 9 -32.05 -17.39 -13.68
CA VAL A 9 -31.94 -16.94 -15.08
C VAL A 9 -32.01 -18.13 -16.04
N ALA A 10 -31.26 -19.19 -15.77
CA ALA A 10 -31.28 -20.39 -16.59
C ALA A 10 -32.68 -21.06 -16.64
N ARG A 11 -33.39 -21.07 -15.51
CA ARG A 11 -34.77 -21.60 -15.40
C ARG A 11 -35.75 -20.77 -16.20
N VAL A 12 -35.68 -19.45 -16.10
CA VAL A 12 -36.54 -18.50 -16.84
C VAL A 12 -36.32 -18.61 -18.35
N CYS A 13 -35.07 -18.73 -18.80
CA CYS A 13 -34.74 -18.91 -20.21
C CYS A 13 -34.93 -20.31 -20.75
N GLY A 14 -35.20 -21.30 -19.90
CA GLY A 14 -35.32 -22.73 -20.34
C GLY A 14 -34.01 -23.32 -20.85
N VAL A 15 -32.85 -22.79 -20.40
CA VAL A 15 -31.52 -23.24 -20.86
C VAL A 15 -30.64 -23.71 -19.70
N GLY A 16 -29.53 -24.35 -20.03
CA GLY A 16 -28.55 -24.74 -19.00
C GLY A 16 -27.80 -23.59 -18.42
N VAL A 17 -27.35 -23.70 -17.14
CA VAL A 17 -26.50 -22.68 -16.46
C VAL A 17 -25.22 -22.41 -17.25
N SER A 18 -24.65 -23.41 -17.91
CA SER A 18 -23.51 -23.26 -18.82
C SER A 18 -23.82 -22.36 -20.00
N THR A 19 -25.01 -22.48 -20.60
CA THR A 19 -25.45 -21.63 -21.73
C THR A 19 -25.60 -20.15 -21.28
N VAL A 20 -26.20 -19.93 -20.10
CA VAL A 20 -26.27 -18.58 -19.54
C VAL A 20 -24.87 -17.99 -19.30
N SER A 21 -23.97 -18.80 -18.74
CA SER A 21 -22.57 -18.38 -18.54
C SER A 21 -21.86 -18.08 -19.86
N THR A 22 -22.08 -18.84 -20.90
CA THR A 22 -21.55 -18.64 -22.26
C THR A 22 -22.07 -17.32 -22.86
N ALA A 23 -23.37 -17.04 -22.68
CA ALA A 23 -24.00 -15.77 -23.14
C ALA A 23 -23.37 -14.55 -22.44
N ILE A 24 -23.28 -14.58 -21.14
CA ILE A 24 -22.69 -13.49 -20.32
C ILE A 24 -21.23 -13.22 -20.72
N ASN A 25 -20.48 -14.27 -21.08
CA ASN A 25 -19.06 -14.16 -21.45
C ASN A 25 -18.83 -13.83 -22.93
N ASN A 26 -19.88 -13.63 -23.70
CA ASN A 26 -19.80 -13.29 -25.13
C ASN A 26 -18.98 -14.32 -25.94
N HIS A 27 -19.14 -15.62 -25.62
CA HIS A 27 -18.41 -16.68 -26.31
C HIS A 27 -18.90 -16.81 -27.74
N PRO A 28 -18.01 -17.04 -28.74
CA PRO A 28 -18.39 -17.04 -30.16
C PRO A 28 -19.36 -18.19 -30.55
N ASP A 29 -19.37 -19.27 -29.77
CA ASP A 29 -20.15 -20.48 -30.08
C ASP A 29 -21.62 -20.40 -29.62
N ILE A 30 -22.08 -19.26 -29.06
CA ILE A 30 -23.48 -19.15 -28.67
C ILE A 30 -24.34 -18.67 -29.84
N ASN A 31 -25.52 -19.30 -29.99
CA ASN A 31 -26.52 -18.82 -30.95
C ASN A 31 -26.94 -17.37 -30.60
N PRO A 32 -26.94 -16.46 -31.60
CA PRO A 32 -27.28 -15.04 -31.38
C PRO A 32 -28.65 -14.82 -30.73
N GLU A 33 -29.69 -15.54 -31.19
CA GLU A 33 -31.05 -15.42 -30.66
C GLU A 33 -31.13 -15.85 -29.20
N THR A 34 -30.46 -16.97 -28.86
CA THR A 34 -30.39 -17.48 -27.49
C THR A 34 -29.66 -16.49 -26.58
N LYS A 35 -28.60 -15.87 -27.09
CA LYS A 35 -27.86 -14.84 -26.34
C LYS A 35 -28.72 -13.60 -26.08
N GLU A 36 -29.44 -13.13 -27.07
CA GLU A 36 -30.31 -11.95 -26.95
C GLU A 36 -31.41 -12.17 -25.91
N MET A 37 -32.08 -13.34 -25.97
CA MET A 37 -33.08 -13.76 -24.99
C MET A 37 -32.51 -13.77 -23.56
N ILE A 38 -31.33 -14.36 -23.35
CA ILE A 38 -30.68 -14.43 -22.02
C ILE A 38 -30.33 -13.02 -21.54
N MET A 39 -29.76 -12.16 -22.40
CA MET A 39 -29.38 -10.80 -22.02
C MET A 39 -30.59 -9.94 -21.67
N GLN A 40 -31.73 -10.17 -22.31
CA GLN A 40 -32.98 -9.52 -22.00
C GLN A 40 -33.47 -9.92 -20.60
N VAL A 41 -33.53 -11.22 -20.30
CA VAL A 41 -33.92 -11.74 -18.97
C VAL A 41 -33.01 -11.19 -17.86
N ILE A 42 -31.69 -11.14 -18.11
CA ILE A 42 -30.70 -10.57 -17.19
C ILE A 42 -31.05 -9.10 -16.90
N LYS A 43 -31.35 -8.32 -17.93
CA LYS A 43 -31.69 -6.88 -17.81
C LYS A 43 -33.01 -6.67 -17.05
N GLU A 44 -34.05 -7.41 -17.41
CA GLU A 44 -35.37 -7.31 -16.79
C GLU A 44 -35.36 -7.65 -15.30
N ASN A 45 -34.51 -8.60 -14.92
CA ASN A 45 -34.43 -9.06 -13.52
C ASN A 45 -33.27 -8.41 -12.74
N ASN A 46 -32.59 -7.42 -13.30
CA ASN A 46 -31.41 -6.77 -12.70
C ASN A 46 -30.38 -7.79 -12.17
N TYR A 47 -30.20 -8.89 -12.88
CA TYR A 47 -29.23 -9.91 -12.47
C TYR A 47 -27.79 -9.39 -12.66
N VAL A 48 -27.03 -9.37 -11.57
CA VAL A 48 -25.59 -9.06 -11.61
C VAL A 48 -24.81 -10.37 -11.45
N PRO A 49 -23.95 -10.72 -12.44
CA PRO A 49 -23.12 -11.93 -12.33
C PRO A 49 -22.24 -11.91 -11.08
N ASN A 50 -22.33 -12.95 -10.25
CA ASN A 50 -21.48 -13.07 -9.08
C ASN A 50 -20.04 -13.45 -9.50
N ASN A 51 -19.17 -12.45 -9.55
CA ASN A 51 -17.77 -12.62 -9.91
C ASN A 51 -17.00 -13.51 -8.91
N SER A 52 -17.43 -13.59 -7.66
CA SER A 52 -16.82 -14.45 -6.64
C SER A 52 -17.02 -15.93 -6.97
N ALA A 53 -18.23 -16.33 -7.39
CA ALA A 53 -18.51 -17.71 -7.83
C ALA A 53 -17.77 -18.07 -9.15
N ARG A 54 -17.53 -17.07 -10.00
CA ARG A 54 -16.77 -17.20 -11.24
C ARG A 54 -15.27 -17.36 -11.00
N ASN A 55 -14.72 -16.63 -10.02
CA ASN A 55 -13.32 -16.73 -9.63
C ASN A 55 -12.97 -18.06 -8.96
N LEU A 56 -13.92 -18.72 -8.31
CA LEU A 56 -13.78 -20.08 -7.78
C LEU A 56 -13.53 -21.15 -8.87
N LYS A 57 -14.02 -20.94 -10.11
CA LYS A 57 -13.83 -21.85 -11.24
C LYS A 57 -12.63 -21.53 -12.14
N ARG A 58 -12.02 -20.33 -12.01
CA ARG A 58 -10.86 -19.96 -12.79
C ARG A 58 -9.59 -20.26 -12.01
N SER A 59 -8.72 -21.07 -12.58
CA SER A 59 -7.36 -21.35 -12.07
C SER A 59 -6.43 -20.13 -12.15
N ASP A 60 -6.82 -19.06 -12.82
CA ASP A 60 -6.02 -17.84 -12.99
C ASP A 60 -6.37 -16.78 -11.95
N ALA A 61 -5.51 -16.61 -10.98
CA ALA A 61 -5.55 -15.48 -10.08
C ALA A 61 -5.38 -14.17 -10.89
N ARG A 62 -6.36 -13.24 -10.78
CA ARG A 62 -6.34 -11.97 -11.53
C ARG A 62 -6.41 -10.75 -10.63
N ALA A 63 -6.21 -10.92 -9.33
CA ALA A 63 -6.18 -9.82 -8.37
C ALA A 63 -4.74 -9.51 -7.97
N ILE A 64 -4.39 -8.22 -7.94
CA ILE A 64 -3.17 -7.71 -7.33
C ILE A 64 -3.60 -6.90 -6.12
N ALA A 65 -3.00 -7.16 -4.97
CA ALA A 65 -3.26 -6.40 -3.76
C ALA A 65 -2.21 -5.31 -3.56
N ILE A 66 -2.65 -4.16 -3.07
CA ILE A 66 -1.77 -3.15 -2.47
C ILE A 66 -2.09 -3.12 -0.98
N LEU A 67 -1.15 -3.51 -0.15
CA LEU A 67 -1.22 -3.38 1.29
C LEU A 67 -0.60 -2.04 1.68
N ILE A 68 -1.40 -1.16 2.30
CA ILE A 68 -0.98 0.21 2.59
C ILE A 68 -0.86 0.39 4.10
N LYS A 69 0.35 0.64 4.58
CA LYS A 69 0.61 1.00 5.97
C LYS A 69 0.84 2.51 6.07
N GLY A 70 -0.07 3.22 6.73
CA GLY A 70 -0.08 4.69 6.76
C GLY A 70 -0.94 5.30 5.65
N ILE A 71 -2.18 4.86 5.52
CA ILE A 71 -3.13 5.32 4.49
C ILE A 71 -3.43 6.82 4.56
N SER A 72 -3.28 7.45 5.74
CA SER A 72 -3.41 8.89 5.94
C SER A 72 -2.26 9.71 5.34
N ASN A 73 -1.17 9.07 4.90
CA ASN A 73 -0.03 9.74 4.30
C ASN A 73 -0.33 10.18 2.84
N PRO A 74 -0.45 11.50 2.56
CA PRO A 74 -0.75 11.99 1.21
C PRO A 74 0.28 11.60 0.16
N PHE A 75 1.50 11.27 0.57
CA PHE A 75 2.58 10.81 -0.30
C PHE A 75 2.17 9.57 -1.13
N PHE A 76 1.36 8.69 -0.57
CA PHE A 76 0.95 7.47 -1.25
C PHE A 76 -0.15 7.66 -2.31
N ASN A 77 -0.91 8.76 -2.26
CA ASN A 77 -2.05 8.97 -3.15
C ASN A 77 -1.66 8.97 -4.63
N SER A 78 -0.55 9.64 -4.98
CA SER A 78 -0.06 9.68 -6.37
C SER A 78 0.44 8.31 -6.84
N MET A 79 1.04 7.54 -5.96
CA MET A 79 1.56 6.20 -6.26
C MET A 79 0.41 5.22 -6.46
N ILE A 80 -0.60 5.24 -5.58
CA ILE A 80 -1.80 4.38 -5.69
C ILE A 80 -2.50 4.61 -7.04
N LYS A 81 -2.65 5.88 -7.45
CA LYS A 81 -3.24 6.21 -8.74
C LYS A 81 -2.48 5.58 -9.91
N VAL A 82 -1.15 5.68 -9.91
CA VAL A 82 -0.32 5.08 -10.97
C VAL A 82 -0.42 3.55 -10.95
N PHE A 83 -0.40 2.94 -9.78
CA PHE A 83 -0.56 1.48 -9.64
C PHE A 83 -1.92 1.03 -10.16
N GLU A 84 -3.01 1.74 -9.83
CA GLU A 84 -4.35 1.43 -10.30
C GLU A 84 -4.41 1.46 -11.84
N GLU A 85 -3.92 2.52 -12.46
CA GLU A 85 -3.90 2.68 -13.91
C GLU A 85 -3.12 1.53 -14.59
N GLU A 86 -1.94 1.19 -14.10
CA GLU A 86 -1.09 0.13 -14.68
C GLU A 86 -1.69 -1.27 -14.47
N ILE A 87 -2.27 -1.54 -13.29
CA ILE A 87 -2.93 -2.81 -12.98
C ILE A 87 -4.15 -3.00 -13.91
N GLN A 88 -4.96 -1.97 -14.12
CA GLN A 88 -6.12 -1.99 -15.01
C GLN A 88 -5.71 -2.19 -16.48
N LYS A 89 -4.68 -1.50 -16.97
CA LYS A 89 -4.13 -1.70 -18.33
C LYS A 89 -3.75 -3.16 -18.59
N LYS A 90 -3.24 -3.85 -17.57
CA LYS A 90 -2.89 -5.27 -17.64
C LYS A 90 -4.08 -6.21 -17.41
N LYS A 91 -5.30 -5.68 -17.26
CA LYS A 91 -6.55 -6.43 -17.03
C LYS A 91 -6.54 -7.25 -15.73
N TYR A 92 -5.82 -6.78 -14.72
CA TYR A 92 -5.91 -7.28 -13.35
C TYR A 92 -6.94 -6.46 -12.57
N SER A 93 -7.55 -7.08 -11.55
CA SER A 93 -8.34 -6.37 -10.55
C SER A 93 -7.44 -5.87 -9.42
N LEU A 94 -7.71 -4.68 -8.91
CA LEU A 94 -7.00 -4.11 -7.77
C LEU A 94 -7.76 -4.41 -6.48
N VAL A 95 -7.04 -4.84 -5.44
CA VAL A 95 -7.50 -4.93 -4.06
C VAL A 95 -6.66 -3.96 -3.23
N LEU A 96 -7.31 -2.98 -2.61
CA LEU A 96 -6.66 -2.10 -1.64
C LEU A 96 -6.93 -2.62 -0.25
N GLN A 97 -5.88 -2.85 0.53
CA GLN A 97 -5.97 -3.31 1.91
C GLN A 97 -5.20 -2.36 2.81
N HIS A 98 -5.90 -1.74 3.76
CA HIS A 98 -5.28 -0.99 4.83
C HIS A 98 -4.68 -1.94 5.86
N VAL A 99 -3.48 -1.60 6.34
CA VAL A 99 -2.79 -2.29 7.43
C VAL A 99 -2.55 -1.27 8.53
N ASP A 100 -3.02 -1.55 9.72
CA ASP A 100 -2.84 -0.68 10.88
C ASP A 100 -1.37 -0.59 11.31
N ALA A 101 -1.01 0.47 12.03
CA ALA A 101 0.38 0.74 12.42
C ALA A 101 1.03 -0.42 13.21
N TRP A 102 0.25 -1.12 14.02
CA TRP A 102 0.69 -2.24 14.88
C TRP A 102 0.48 -3.64 14.27
N GLN A 103 -0.23 -3.75 13.15
CA GLN A 103 -0.41 -5.03 12.46
C GLN A 103 0.86 -5.45 11.74
N ASP A 104 1.12 -6.76 11.70
CA ASP A 104 2.13 -7.34 10.82
C ASP A 104 1.56 -7.45 9.40
N GLU A 105 2.11 -6.68 8.48
CA GLU A 105 1.65 -6.67 7.08
C GLU A 105 1.87 -8.01 6.37
N THR A 106 2.80 -8.85 6.83
CA THR A 106 3.01 -10.18 6.26
C THR A 106 1.89 -11.15 6.65
N GLU A 107 1.37 -11.05 7.85
CA GLU A 107 0.21 -11.82 8.30
C GLU A 107 -1.04 -11.41 7.51
N VAL A 108 -1.30 -10.11 7.39
CA VAL A 108 -2.41 -9.57 6.59
C VAL A 108 -2.30 -10.03 5.13
N ALA A 109 -1.09 -10.05 4.56
CA ALA A 109 -0.84 -10.51 3.20
C ALA A 109 -1.20 -11.99 3.01
N LEU A 110 -0.83 -12.84 3.99
CA LEU A 110 -1.12 -14.28 3.95
C LEU A 110 -2.63 -14.57 4.08
N GLU A 111 -3.34 -13.83 4.92
CA GLU A 111 -4.79 -13.96 5.06
C GLU A 111 -5.50 -13.51 3.78
N LEU A 112 -5.12 -12.35 3.26
CA LEU A 112 -5.72 -11.78 2.06
C LEU A 112 -5.47 -12.67 0.83
N GLU A 113 -4.27 -13.27 0.72
CA GLU A 113 -3.95 -14.20 -0.36
C GLU A 113 -4.86 -15.43 -0.33
N LYS A 114 -5.06 -16.05 0.84
CA LYS A 114 -5.96 -17.20 1.01
C LYS A 114 -7.41 -16.86 0.64
N GLU A 115 -7.87 -15.66 1.01
CA GLU A 115 -9.23 -15.20 0.76
C GLU A 115 -9.46 -14.86 -0.73
N LYS A 116 -8.53 -14.11 -1.33
CA LYS A 116 -8.71 -13.49 -2.66
C LYS A 116 -7.98 -14.22 -3.79
N ARG A 117 -7.07 -15.15 -3.49
CA ARG A 117 -6.20 -15.82 -4.48
C ARG A 117 -5.47 -14.79 -5.34
N LEU A 118 -4.52 -14.11 -4.75
CA LEU A 118 -3.81 -13.01 -5.38
C LEU A 118 -2.83 -13.50 -6.44
N ARG A 119 -2.61 -12.69 -7.48
CA ARG A 119 -1.54 -12.89 -8.46
C ARG A 119 -0.22 -12.31 -7.97
N GLY A 120 -0.29 -11.29 -7.13
CA GLY A 120 0.87 -10.63 -6.54
C GLY A 120 0.46 -9.56 -5.54
N ILE A 121 1.44 -9.06 -4.79
CA ILE A 121 1.24 -8.10 -3.71
C ILE A 121 2.23 -6.95 -3.84
N ILE A 122 1.76 -5.72 -3.63
CA ILE A 122 2.58 -4.53 -3.47
C ILE A 122 2.43 -4.09 -2.01
N PHE A 123 3.53 -4.12 -1.26
CA PHE A 123 3.58 -3.50 0.07
C PHE A 123 3.96 -2.03 -0.09
N LEU A 124 3.07 -1.13 0.29
CA LEU A 124 3.27 0.31 0.20
C LEU A 124 3.37 0.92 1.59
N GLY A 125 4.55 1.41 1.93
CA GLY A 125 4.89 1.71 3.31
C GLY A 125 5.20 0.44 4.09
N GLY A 126 5.38 0.55 5.40
CA GLY A 126 5.60 -0.59 6.29
C GLY A 126 6.89 -0.51 7.07
N ILE A 127 7.27 -1.63 7.66
CA ILE A 127 8.40 -1.72 8.59
C ILE A 127 9.60 -2.37 7.89
N ALA A 128 10.77 -1.75 7.99
CA ALA A 128 12.02 -2.27 7.42
C ALA A 128 12.57 -3.53 8.15
N SER A 129 11.90 -3.98 9.21
CA SER A 129 12.41 -5.01 10.11
C SER A 129 11.89 -6.43 9.85
N HIS A 130 11.11 -6.66 8.79
CA HIS A 130 10.64 -8.02 8.48
C HIS A 130 11.80 -9.01 8.37
N SER A 131 11.64 -10.14 9.04
CA SER A 131 12.59 -11.23 8.88
C SER A 131 12.45 -11.85 7.49
N GLN A 132 13.55 -12.31 6.91
CA GLN A 132 13.50 -13.06 5.64
C GLN A 132 12.59 -14.29 5.72
N GLU A 133 12.48 -14.90 6.92
CA GLU A 133 11.62 -16.05 7.15
C GLU A 133 10.14 -15.72 7.05
N GLN A 134 9.73 -14.52 7.51
CA GLN A 134 8.36 -14.04 7.36
C GLN A 134 8.03 -13.78 5.89
N LEU A 135 8.88 -13.06 5.18
CA LEU A 135 8.71 -12.76 3.77
C LEU A 135 8.64 -14.01 2.87
N LYS A 136 9.43 -15.06 3.20
CA LYS A 136 9.42 -16.34 2.48
C LYS A 136 8.10 -17.12 2.59
N LYS A 137 7.27 -16.82 3.59
CA LYS A 137 5.97 -17.46 3.74
C LYS A 137 4.95 -16.98 2.73
N ILE A 138 5.17 -15.83 2.08
CA ILE A 138 4.25 -15.27 1.10
C ILE A 138 4.35 -16.10 -0.19
N PRO A 139 3.25 -16.77 -0.60
CA PRO A 139 3.29 -17.77 -1.68
C PRO A 139 3.20 -17.16 -3.08
N VAL A 140 3.06 -15.85 -3.21
CA VAL A 140 2.91 -15.12 -4.47
C VAL A 140 4.03 -14.09 -4.65
N PRO A 141 4.38 -13.71 -5.88
CA PRO A 141 5.34 -12.62 -6.12
C PRO A 141 4.92 -11.33 -5.42
N PHE A 142 5.87 -10.64 -4.83
CA PHE A 142 5.60 -9.35 -4.20
C PHE A 142 6.72 -8.33 -4.41
N VAL A 143 6.37 -7.07 -4.20
CA VAL A 143 7.26 -5.91 -4.26
C VAL A 143 7.13 -5.11 -2.97
N LEU A 144 8.25 -4.78 -2.34
CA LEU A 144 8.30 -3.80 -1.27
C LEU A 144 8.49 -2.41 -1.89
N SER A 145 7.57 -1.50 -1.63
CA SER A 145 7.62 -0.13 -2.15
C SER A 145 7.77 0.86 -1.01
N THR A 146 8.73 1.78 -1.15
CA THR A 146 9.08 2.81 -0.15
C THR A 146 9.71 2.28 1.15
N VAL A 147 10.05 1.00 1.21
CA VAL A 147 10.71 0.39 2.36
C VAL A 147 12.05 -0.17 1.91
N SER A 148 13.10 0.16 2.64
CA SER A 148 14.45 -0.39 2.44
C SER A 148 14.77 -1.36 3.58
N LEU A 149 15.15 -2.58 3.24
CA LEU A 149 15.63 -3.56 4.21
C LEU A 149 17.13 -3.32 4.45
N LEU A 150 17.45 -2.52 5.45
CA LEU A 150 18.81 -2.11 5.76
C LEU A 150 19.75 -3.30 6.05
N GLY A 151 20.88 -3.32 5.37
CA GLY A 151 22.06 -4.14 5.73
C GLY A 151 21.89 -5.65 5.57
N LYS A 152 20.86 -6.14 4.89
CA LYS A 152 20.65 -7.56 4.62
C LYS A 152 20.99 -7.87 3.17
N GLU A 153 21.79 -8.91 2.94
CA GLU A 153 21.97 -9.47 1.60
C GLU A 153 20.62 -9.93 1.06
N TYR A 154 20.17 -9.29 0.00
CA TYR A 154 18.94 -9.65 -0.70
C TYR A 154 19.17 -10.96 -1.45
N LYS A 155 18.56 -12.04 -1.00
CA LYS A 155 18.38 -13.21 -1.84
C LYS A 155 17.19 -12.94 -2.77
N ASN A 156 17.33 -13.30 -4.04
CA ASN A 156 16.47 -12.99 -5.19
C ASN A 156 14.98 -13.39 -5.10
N ASP A 157 14.40 -13.44 -3.91
CA ASP A 157 13.05 -13.97 -3.71
C ASP A 157 11.93 -12.90 -3.88
N TYR A 158 12.30 -11.61 -3.91
CA TYR A 158 11.36 -10.50 -4.10
C TYR A 158 12.06 -9.25 -4.68
N SER A 159 11.25 -8.31 -5.15
CA SER A 159 11.73 -7.01 -5.65
C SER A 159 11.45 -5.90 -4.63
N PHE A 160 12.25 -4.84 -4.66
CA PHE A 160 11.95 -3.64 -3.88
C PHE A 160 12.25 -2.38 -4.69
N VAL A 161 11.53 -1.29 -4.36
CA VAL A 161 11.73 0.05 -4.88
C VAL A 161 11.71 1.01 -3.71
N SER A 162 12.84 1.62 -3.42
CA SER A 162 13.00 2.51 -2.27
C SER A 162 14.05 3.58 -2.53
N VAL A 163 14.05 4.59 -1.66
CA VAL A 163 15.10 5.59 -1.56
C VAL A 163 16.06 5.19 -0.44
N ASP A 164 17.32 5.52 -0.56
CA ASP A 164 18.27 5.43 0.55
C ASP A 164 18.02 6.61 1.52
N ASP A 165 17.10 6.41 2.47
CA ASP A 165 16.66 7.45 3.39
C ASP A 165 17.80 8.00 4.27
N VAL A 166 18.81 7.19 4.61
CA VAL A 166 19.98 7.66 5.34
C VAL A 166 20.78 8.62 4.49
N LYS A 167 21.10 8.22 3.28
CA LYS A 167 21.89 9.02 2.33
C LYS A 167 21.18 10.33 1.95
N GLU A 168 19.91 10.25 1.60
CA GLU A 168 19.18 11.43 1.14
C GLU A 168 18.86 12.40 2.28
N SER A 169 18.61 11.91 3.50
CA SER A 169 18.50 12.78 4.67
C SER A 169 19.84 13.45 5.02
N CYS A 170 20.94 12.71 4.91
CA CYS A 170 22.27 13.27 5.07
C CYS A 170 22.51 14.40 4.05
N ARG A 171 22.28 14.16 2.76
CA ARG A 171 22.43 15.15 1.69
C ARG A 171 21.57 16.41 1.91
N MET A 172 20.31 16.23 2.34
CA MET A 172 19.44 17.37 2.63
C MET A 172 19.97 18.20 3.80
N THR A 173 20.47 17.57 4.84
CA THR A 173 21.04 18.26 6.00
C THR A 173 22.36 18.96 5.63
N GLU A 174 23.23 18.32 4.84
CA GLU A 174 24.46 18.90 4.29
C GLU A 174 24.15 20.13 3.42
N HIS A 175 23.07 20.07 2.63
CA HIS A 175 22.63 21.20 1.84
C HIS A 175 22.29 22.40 2.74
N LEU A 176 21.54 22.23 3.82
CA LEU A 176 21.24 23.30 4.76
C LEU A 176 22.51 23.86 5.42
N ILE A 177 23.44 23.00 5.81
CA ILE A 177 24.74 23.39 6.37
C ILE A 177 25.53 24.22 5.35
N SER A 178 25.55 23.81 4.08
CA SER A 178 26.24 24.54 3.00
C SER A 178 25.66 25.95 2.75
N GLN A 179 24.38 26.16 3.12
CA GLN A 179 23.74 27.48 3.08
C GLN A 179 24.01 28.32 4.35
N GLY A 180 24.85 27.85 5.27
CA GLY A 180 25.22 28.54 6.49
C GLY A 180 24.31 28.28 7.69
N HIS A 181 23.42 27.27 7.61
CA HIS A 181 22.55 26.95 8.74
C HIS A 181 23.23 25.96 9.69
N GLU A 182 23.47 26.34 10.92
CA GLU A 182 24.01 25.49 11.98
C GLU A 182 22.91 24.99 12.94
N LYS A 183 21.79 25.72 13.02
CA LYS A 183 20.67 25.42 13.91
C LYS A 183 19.53 24.77 13.13
N ILE A 184 19.70 23.50 12.78
CA ILE A 184 18.75 22.74 11.95
C ILE A 184 17.85 21.91 12.87
N ALA A 185 16.53 22.01 12.73
CA ALA A 185 15.57 21.17 13.42
C ALA A 185 15.11 20.03 12.53
N LEU A 186 14.86 18.86 13.14
CA LEU A 186 14.29 17.70 12.48
C LEU A 186 12.94 17.33 13.11
N LEU A 187 11.89 17.26 12.28
CA LEU A 187 10.62 16.65 12.65
C LEU A 187 10.70 15.18 12.26
N CYS A 188 10.60 14.31 13.22
CA CYS A 188 10.89 12.89 13.10
C CYS A 188 9.65 12.04 13.45
N SER A 189 9.66 10.77 13.11
CA SER A 189 8.66 9.81 13.57
C SER A 189 8.75 9.54 15.08
N TYR A 190 8.06 8.53 15.57
CA TYR A 190 8.09 8.14 16.99
C TYR A 190 9.51 7.86 17.47
N LYS A 191 9.75 8.02 18.75
CA LYS A 191 11.08 7.87 19.36
C LYS A 191 11.62 6.43 19.24
N GLU A 192 10.75 5.45 19.35
CA GLU A 192 11.05 4.01 19.25
C GLU A 192 10.87 3.46 17.83
N ASP A 193 10.73 4.34 16.84
CA ASP A 193 10.51 3.94 15.46
C ASP A 193 11.74 3.23 14.87
N VAL A 194 11.47 2.11 14.22
CA VAL A 194 12.46 1.32 13.47
C VAL A 194 12.22 1.42 11.95
N SER A 195 11.40 2.38 11.54
CA SER A 195 11.01 2.62 10.15
C SER A 195 11.89 3.65 9.45
N ILE A 196 11.37 4.19 8.36
CA ILE A 196 11.99 5.23 7.54
C ILE A 196 12.36 6.49 8.35
N GLY A 197 11.59 6.83 9.38
CA GLY A 197 11.89 7.96 10.26
C GLY A 197 13.20 7.81 11.00
N ALA A 198 13.48 6.63 11.53
CA ALA A 198 14.77 6.32 12.19
C ALA A 198 15.96 6.42 11.22
N LEU A 199 15.75 6.03 9.95
CA LEU A 199 16.77 6.15 8.91
C LEU A 199 17.10 7.61 8.61
N ARG A 200 16.08 8.44 8.49
CA ARG A 200 16.24 9.87 8.26
C ARG A 200 16.93 10.57 9.44
N LEU A 201 16.58 10.20 10.67
CA LEU A 201 17.27 10.67 11.86
C LEU A 201 18.76 10.28 11.84
N THR A 202 19.06 9.05 11.42
CA THR A 202 20.45 8.59 11.26
C THR A 202 21.21 9.44 10.24
N GLY A 203 20.60 9.73 9.09
CA GLY A 203 21.20 10.59 8.05
C GLY A 203 21.45 12.01 8.54
N TYR A 204 20.48 12.59 9.24
CA TYR A 204 20.62 13.89 9.86
C TYR A 204 21.80 13.96 10.85
N LYS A 205 21.90 12.99 11.78
CA LYS A 205 23.00 12.94 12.76
C LYS A 205 24.36 12.80 12.07
N LYS A 206 24.45 11.93 11.05
CA LYS A 206 25.69 11.76 10.26
C LYS A 206 26.16 13.05 9.59
N ALA A 207 25.25 13.84 9.03
CA ALA A 207 25.59 15.10 8.40
C ALA A 207 26.14 16.13 9.41
N LEU A 208 25.50 16.25 10.57
CA LEU A 208 25.98 17.13 11.64
C LEU A 208 27.37 16.73 12.13
N GLU A 209 27.58 15.43 12.37
CA GLU A 209 28.85 14.86 12.81
C GLU A 209 29.97 15.14 11.82
N ALA A 210 29.72 14.90 10.51
CA ALA A 210 30.67 15.15 9.44
C ALA A 210 31.14 16.62 9.35
N HIS A 211 30.29 17.55 9.80
CA HIS A 211 30.57 18.99 9.82
C HIS A 211 30.96 19.52 11.21
N ASN A 212 31.22 18.63 12.19
CA ASN A 212 31.55 19.00 13.58
C ASN A 212 30.48 19.87 14.29
N ILE A 213 29.22 19.73 13.90
CA ILE A 213 28.09 20.39 14.53
C ILE A 213 27.52 19.45 15.60
N PRO A 214 27.46 19.86 16.87
CA PRO A 214 26.93 18.98 17.92
C PRO A 214 25.44 18.71 17.72
N VAL A 215 25.04 17.45 17.93
CA VAL A 215 23.63 17.07 17.91
C VAL A 215 22.94 17.63 19.14
N ASP A 216 21.97 18.48 18.93
CA ASP A 216 21.12 19.04 20.00
C ASP A 216 19.76 18.33 19.98
N GLU A 217 19.54 17.43 20.94
CA GLU A 217 18.31 16.63 21.03
C GLU A 217 17.05 17.51 21.17
N ARG A 218 17.16 18.74 21.64
CA ARG A 218 16.06 19.71 21.70
C ARG A 218 15.56 20.12 20.31
N ARG A 219 16.37 19.94 19.27
CA ARG A 219 16.01 20.21 17.87
C ARG A 219 15.41 19.03 17.15
N ILE A 220 15.36 17.87 17.79
CA ILE A 220 14.72 16.67 17.26
C ILE A 220 13.36 16.55 17.91
N ARG A 221 12.30 16.62 17.09
CA ARG A 221 10.92 16.48 17.54
C ARG A 221 10.33 15.18 17.03
N HIS A 222 9.88 14.37 17.95
CA HIS A 222 9.20 13.12 17.65
C HIS A 222 7.69 13.33 17.57
N MET A 223 7.04 12.52 16.72
CA MET A 223 5.58 12.47 16.62
C MET A 223 4.96 12.07 17.97
N ASP A 224 3.79 12.64 18.23
CA ASP A 224 2.93 12.21 19.32
C ASP A 224 2.31 10.84 18.95
N PRO A 225 2.46 9.81 19.80
CA PRO A 225 1.87 8.49 19.56
C PRO A 225 0.33 8.48 19.46
N GLU A 226 -0.34 9.50 19.99
CA GLU A 226 -1.80 9.63 19.93
C GLU A 226 -2.31 10.15 18.59
N LEU A 227 -1.42 10.64 17.74
CA LEU A 227 -1.78 11.21 16.43
C LEU A 227 -1.47 10.25 15.29
N ASP A 228 -2.26 10.34 14.23
CA ASP A 228 -1.98 9.63 12.97
C ASP A 228 -0.60 9.99 12.42
N SER A 229 0.19 8.97 12.17
CA SER A 229 1.52 9.12 11.57
C SER A 229 1.44 9.81 10.21
N TYR A 230 2.36 10.73 9.95
CA TYR A 230 2.48 11.44 8.66
C TYR A 230 1.25 12.25 8.25
N SER A 231 0.37 12.59 9.21
CA SER A 231 -0.78 13.46 8.98
C SER A 231 -0.40 14.95 8.98
N MET A 232 -1.23 15.78 8.34
CA MET A 232 -1.08 17.24 8.36
C MET A 232 -1.15 17.79 9.79
N GLU A 233 -2.04 17.23 10.62
CA GLU A 233 -2.23 17.62 12.02
C GLU A 233 -0.97 17.36 12.85
N SER A 234 -0.37 16.18 12.70
CA SER A 234 0.87 15.83 13.38
C SER A 234 2.00 16.80 13.01
N GLY A 235 2.19 17.07 11.71
CA GLY A 235 3.17 18.04 11.24
C GLY A 235 2.95 19.45 11.79
N TYR A 236 1.71 19.91 11.80
CA TYR A 236 1.34 21.23 12.34
C TYR A 236 1.66 21.34 13.84
N ARG A 237 1.26 20.34 14.65
CA ARG A 237 1.50 20.36 16.11
C ARG A 237 2.98 20.33 16.43
N MET A 238 3.77 19.48 15.79
CA MET A 238 5.22 19.41 15.98
C MET A 238 5.89 20.77 15.65
N THR A 239 5.48 21.40 14.54
CA THR A 239 6.04 22.68 14.10
C THR A 239 5.65 23.80 15.05
N LYS A 240 4.38 23.84 15.47
CA LYS A 240 3.88 24.85 16.41
C LYS A 240 4.59 24.78 17.76
N ALA A 241 4.67 23.59 18.35
CA ALA A 241 5.36 23.37 19.62
C ALA A 241 6.83 23.84 19.54
N ARG A 242 7.52 23.57 18.42
CA ARG A 242 8.89 24.02 18.20
C ARG A 242 9.02 25.55 18.12
N SER A 243 8.08 26.21 17.45
CA SER A 243 8.07 27.67 17.32
C SER A 243 7.84 28.36 18.66
N GLU A 244 6.94 27.86 19.50
CA GLU A 244 6.62 28.41 20.82
C GLU A 244 7.79 28.29 21.79
N GLU A 245 8.52 27.18 21.79
CA GLU A 245 9.73 27.00 22.61
C GLU A 245 10.83 27.96 22.19
N HIS A 246 11.04 28.18 20.89
CA HIS A 246 12.08 29.11 20.43
C HIS A 246 11.76 30.56 20.78
N THR A 247 10.48 30.93 20.82
CA THR A 247 10.05 32.26 21.23
C THR A 247 10.26 32.50 22.72
N SER A 248 10.12 31.47 23.57
CA SER A 248 10.36 31.54 25.00
C SER A 248 11.84 31.61 25.38
N GLU A 249 12.75 31.12 24.52
CA GLU A 249 14.22 31.27 24.73
C GLU A 249 14.75 32.66 24.35
N LEU A 250 13.95 33.51 23.70
CA LEU A 250 14.31 34.87 23.28
C LEU A 250 13.78 35.92 24.23
N GLN A 251 13.03 35.57 25.29
CA GLN A 251 12.60 36.44 26.39
C GLN A 251 13.47 36.25 27.64
#